data_0f16faff0c5894cf9fb2759078af38c6
#
_entry.id   0f16faff0c5894cf9fb2759078af38c6
#
_cell.length_a   1.000
_cell.length_b   1.000
_cell.length_c   1.000
_cell.angle_alpha   90.00
_cell.angle_beta   90.00
_cell.angle_gamma   90.00
#
_symmetry.space_group_name_H-M   'P 1'
#
loop_
_entity.id
_entity.type
_entity.pdbx_description
1 polymer ?
#
loop_
_entity_poly.entity_id
_entity_poly.type
_entity_poly.pdbx_seq_one_letter_code
_entity_poly.pdbx_strand_id
1 'polypeptide(L)'
;MLDANERESSGSGVKAVLRPSFRHSVARNGFVHASVLESRPFAIEPDSKERISEPVNRDEQRQALPERSRVLPERNQALLEQHRVEIRALNEQLIKVQEAERMRIAGELHDGVLQQITSLVLRLGKVKRQVPPDSEAKSTIGGLQQELIKVGMVLRHISHEMHPALLQEAGLPAALSAYCEEFTKVRGLLVSSVTDQSVEELSPGAALCLYRIAQEALGNAAKYSEAKKVEVRLTRSNGTVCLSVSDDGIGCAPDQLGKSGGLGVINMRERVLQLRGTFEFKSKQGRGTTVKAEVPFRPAS
;
A
#
# COMPACT_ATOMS: atom_id res chain seq x y z
N MET A 1 -32.94 -14.98 -58.26
CA MET A 1 -34.16 -15.78 -58.10
C MET A 1 -34.30 -15.94 -56.61
N LEU A 2 -35.09 -15.08 -56.04
CA LEU A 2 -36.45 -15.25 -55.48
C LEU A 2 -36.35 -15.94 -54.10
N ASP A 3 -36.87 -15.57 -53.02
CA ASP A 3 -37.78 -14.51 -52.51
C ASP A 3 -37.87 -14.85 -51.00
N ALA A 4 -37.75 -13.89 -50.14
CA ALA A 4 -38.75 -13.19 -49.35
C ALA A 4 -39.80 -14.10 -48.63
N ASN A 5 -39.90 -14.01 -47.37
CA ASN A 5 -41.06 -13.49 -46.61
C ASN A 5 -40.94 -13.75 -45.12
N GLU A 6 -40.85 -12.71 -44.33
CA GLU A 6 -41.76 -12.20 -43.32
C GLU A 6 -42.67 -13.19 -42.57
N ARG A 7 -42.60 -13.17 -41.21
CA ARG A 7 -43.66 -12.62 -40.33
C ARG A 7 -43.39 -12.87 -38.88
N GLU A 8 -43.47 -11.76 -38.16
CA GLU A 8 -43.81 -11.52 -36.77
C GLU A 8 -44.52 -12.63 -35.96
N SER A 9 -44.16 -12.76 -34.66
CA SER A 9 -45.11 -12.55 -33.55
C SER A 9 -44.42 -12.60 -32.19
N SER A 10 -44.60 -11.56 -31.46
CA SER A 10 -44.69 -11.32 -30.03
C SER A 10 -44.78 -12.54 -29.12
N GLY A 11 -43.98 -12.51 -28.01
CA GLY A 11 -44.14 -13.40 -26.85
C GLY A 11 -43.25 -13.02 -25.70
N SER A 12 -43.77 -12.20 -24.77
CA SER A 12 -43.21 -11.89 -23.49
C SER A 12 -42.87 -13.12 -22.66
N GLY A 13 -41.65 -13.18 -22.12
CA GLY A 13 -41.25 -14.25 -21.19
C GLY A 13 -40.14 -13.80 -20.28
N VAL A 14 -40.52 -13.22 -19.13
CA VAL A 14 -39.63 -12.90 -18.00
C VAL A 14 -39.05 -14.22 -17.48
N LYS A 15 -37.76 -14.45 -17.65
CA LYS A 15 -37.01 -15.49 -16.93
C LYS A 15 -36.27 -14.89 -15.75
N ALA A 16 -36.81 -15.19 -14.56
CA ALA A 16 -36.17 -14.98 -13.30
C ALA A 16 -34.89 -15.83 -13.20
N VAL A 17 -33.73 -15.20 -12.99
CA VAL A 17 -32.47 -15.89 -12.68
C VAL A 17 -32.38 -15.99 -11.17
N LEU A 18 -32.52 -17.22 -10.68
CA LEU A 18 -32.26 -17.61 -9.29
C LEU A 18 -30.79 -17.42 -8.92
N ARG A 19 -30.54 -16.61 -7.89
CA ARG A 19 -29.23 -16.54 -7.24
C ARG A 19 -29.13 -17.66 -6.19
N PRO A 20 -28.02 -18.42 -6.11
CA PRO A 20 -27.80 -19.35 -5.03
C PRO A 20 -27.40 -18.61 -3.75
N SER A 21 -28.19 -18.78 -2.70
CA SER A 21 -27.89 -18.36 -1.33
C SER A 21 -26.90 -19.33 -0.70
N PHE A 22 -25.66 -18.89 -0.47
CA PHE A 22 -24.72 -19.58 0.42
C PHE A 22 -25.03 -19.25 1.86
N ARG A 23 -25.60 -20.21 2.60
CA ARG A 23 -25.65 -20.21 4.06
C ARG A 23 -24.31 -20.73 4.57
N HIS A 24 -23.52 -19.87 5.22
CA HIS A 24 -22.48 -20.31 6.12
C HIS A 24 -22.95 -20.09 7.56
N SER A 25 -23.17 -21.24 8.20
CA SER A 25 -23.33 -21.38 9.65
C SER A 25 -21.95 -21.18 10.30
N VAL A 26 -21.78 -20.17 11.12
CA VAL A 26 -20.69 -20.09 12.10
C VAL A 26 -21.27 -19.84 13.46
N ALA A 27 -20.97 -20.75 14.37
CA ALA A 27 -21.41 -20.77 15.75
C ALA A 27 -20.68 -19.77 16.62
N ARG A 28 -21.45 -19.17 17.54
CA ARG A 28 -21.18 -18.77 18.93
C ARG A 28 -19.82 -18.17 19.29
N ASN A 29 -19.85 -16.87 19.65
CA ASN A 29 -19.38 -16.43 20.95
C ASN A 29 -19.90 -15.03 21.30
N GLY A 30 -20.60 -14.96 22.37
CA GLY A 30 -20.77 -13.98 23.43
C GLY A 30 -20.77 -12.49 23.04
N PHE A 31 -21.93 -11.90 22.81
CA PHE A 31 -22.15 -10.46 23.01
C PHE A 31 -23.13 -10.25 24.15
N VAL A 32 -22.68 -9.48 25.12
CA VAL A 32 -23.45 -9.02 26.28
C VAL A 32 -24.52 -8.03 25.79
N HIS A 33 -25.78 -8.35 26.08
CA HIS A 33 -26.91 -7.45 25.86
C HIS A 33 -26.82 -6.26 26.82
N ALA A 34 -26.74 -5.06 26.28
CA ALA A 34 -27.09 -3.83 26.98
C ALA A 34 -28.60 -3.63 26.87
N SER A 35 -29.32 -3.84 27.97
CA SER A 35 -30.73 -3.59 28.10
C SER A 35 -31.00 -2.09 28.14
N VAL A 36 -31.85 -1.63 27.23
CA VAL A 36 -32.43 -0.30 27.23
C VAL A 36 -33.45 -0.24 28.37
N LEU A 37 -33.20 0.61 29.37
CA LEU A 37 -34.17 0.97 30.41
C LEU A 37 -35.13 2.01 29.86
N GLU A 38 -36.38 1.61 29.69
CA GLU A 38 -37.52 2.50 29.46
C GLU A 38 -37.72 3.42 30.67
N SER A 39 -37.63 4.72 30.44
CA SER A 39 -37.95 5.75 31.41
C SER A 39 -39.47 5.98 31.42
N ARG A 40 -40.15 5.65 32.54
CA ARG A 40 -41.50 6.04 32.85
C ARG A 40 -41.55 7.52 33.28
N PRO A 41 -42.57 8.28 32.91
CA PRO A 41 -42.73 9.66 33.39
C PRO A 41 -43.17 9.69 34.83
N PHE A 42 -42.46 10.44 35.66
CA PHE A 42 -42.81 10.75 37.04
C PHE A 42 -43.80 11.91 37.07
N ALA A 43 -44.95 11.69 37.66
CA ALA A 43 -45.94 12.71 37.93
C ALA A 43 -45.46 13.62 39.08
N ILE A 44 -45.54 14.94 38.88
CA ILE A 44 -45.23 15.95 39.88
C ILE A 44 -46.56 16.33 40.55
N GLU A 45 -46.71 16.00 41.83
CA GLU A 45 -47.69 16.62 42.69
C GLU A 45 -47.13 17.92 43.28
N PRO A 46 -47.97 18.98 43.41
CA PRO A 46 -47.55 20.22 44.04
C PRO A 46 -48.07 20.26 45.48
N ASP A 47 -47.21 20.32 46.46
CA ASP A 47 -47.44 21.11 47.68
C ASP A 47 -46.25 21.12 48.64
N SER A 48 -45.77 22.29 48.99
CA SER A 48 -45.47 22.78 50.33
C SER A 48 -44.57 24.00 50.34
N LYS A 49 -45.14 25.00 50.89
CA LYS A 49 -44.69 26.33 51.27
C LYS A 49 -43.27 26.44 51.86
N GLU A 50 -42.62 27.54 51.44
CA GLU A 50 -41.82 28.46 52.20
C GLU A 50 -40.68 27.92 53.07
N ARG A 51 -39.44 28.12 52.62
CA ARG A 51 -38.42 28.76 53.45
C ARG A 51 -37.55 29.68 52.59
N ILE A 52 -37.63 30.97 52.90
CA ILE A 52 -36.72 32.02 52.46
C ILE A 52 -35.34 31.65 53.01
N SER A 53 -34.42 31.26 52.18
CA SER A 53 -33.03 31.14 52.51
C SER A 53 -32.24 32.15 51.63
N GLU A 54 -31.34 32.85 52.27
CA GLU A 54 -30.49 33.97 51.90
C GLU A 54 -29.93 33.94 50.47
N PRO A 55 -29.68 35.10 49.86
CA PRO A 55 -29.13 35.18 48.51
C PRO A 55 -27.68 34.66 48.53
N VAL A 56 -27.49 33.41 48.10
CA VAL A 56 -26.18 32.87 47.82
C VAL A 56 -25.57 33.71 46.68
N ASN A 57 -24.44 34.34 47.01
CA ASN A 57 -23.68 35.25 46.14
C ASN A 57 -23.33 34.51 44.82
N ARG A 58 -24.11 34.81 43.78
CA ARG A 58 -23.95 34.22 42.44
C ARG A 58 -22.63 34.60 41.75
N ASP A 59 -21.93 35.58 42.27
CA ASP A 59 -20.67 36.03 41.67
C ASP A 59 -19.45 35.20 42.09
N GLU A 60 -19.47 34.56 43.28
CA GLU A 60 -18.41 33.63 43.68
C GLU A 60 -18.48 32.28 42.94
N GLN A 61 -19.64 31.82 42.49
CA GLN A 61 -19.77 30.61 41.68
C GLN A 61 -19.37 30.81 40.23
N ARG A 62 -19.34 32.04 39.73
CA ARG A 62 -18.87 32.33 38.35
C ARG A 62 -17.34 32.39 38.21
N GLN A 63 -16.59 32.60 39.29
CA GLN A 63 -15.13 32.70 39.24
C GLN A 63 -14.41 31.36 39.36
N ALA A 64 -15.08 30.30 39.86
CA ALA A 64 -14.48 28.97 40.03
C ALA A 64 -14.59 28.02 38.79
N LEU A 65 -15.34 28.42 37.76
CA LEU A 65 -15.56 27.62 36.54
C LEU A 65 -14.45 27.68 35.47
N PRO A 66 -13.58 28.70 35.41
CA PRO A 66 -12.59 28.74 34.29
C PRO A 66 -11.40 27.79 34.41
N GLU A 67 -10.97 27.40 35.59
CA GLU A 67 -9.77 26.54 35.73
C GLU A 67 -10.04 25.07 35.40
N ARG A 68 -11.15 24.49 35.86
CA ARG A 68 -11.52 23.09 35.54
C ARG A 68 -11.82 22.86 34.05
N SER A 69 -12.31 23.90 33.35
CA SER A 69 -12.63 23.81 31.93
C SER A 69 -11.39 23.89 31.03
N ARG A 70 -10.26 24.42 31.51
CA ARG A 70 -8.98 24.48 30.75
C ARG A 70 -8.10 23.25 30.95
N VAL A 71 -8.13 22.62 32.10
CA VAL A 71 -7.29 21.46 32.43
C VAL A 71 -7.69 20.19 31.66
N LEU A 72 -8.98 20.00 31.36
CA LEU A 72 -9.47 18.85 30.60
C LEU A 72 -8.98 18.80 29.13
N PRO A 73 -9.03 19.89 28.35
CA PRO A 73 -8.49 19.89 27.00
C PRO A 73 -6.97 19.75 26.94
N GLU A 74 -6.22 20.34 27.87
CA GLU A 74 -4.77 20.19 27.94
C GLU A 74 -4.35 18.75 28.26
N ARG A 75 -5.03 18.09 29.19
CA ARG A 75 -4.80 16.68 29.52
C ARG A 75 -5.12 15.74 28.37
N ASN A 76 -6.20 16.03 27.63
CA ASN A 76 -6.57 15.26 26.45
C ASN A 76 -5.58 15.47 25.30
N GLN A 77 -5.06 16.70 25.12
CA GLN A 77 -4.03 16.98 24.14
C GLN A 77 -2.71 16.26 24.47
N ALA A 78 -2.29 16.28 25.74
CA ALA A 78 -1.09 15.55 26.17
C ALA A 78 -1.23 14.03 25.95
N LEU A 79 -2.38 13.46 26.26
CA LEU A 79 -2.67 12.04 26.03
C LEU A 79 -2.68 11.69 24.55
N LEU A 80 -3.29 12.53 23.71
CA LEU A 80 -3.27 12.35 22.25
C LEU A 80 -1.85 12.41 21.69
N GLU A 81 -1.01 13.31 22.18
CA GLU A 81 0.39 13.41 21.74
C GLU A 81 1.21 12.20 22.20
N GLN A 82 0.99 11.72 23.41
CA GLN A 82 1.61 10.49 23.91
C GLN A 82 1.24 9.27 23.03
N HIS A 83 -0.04 9.10 22.72
CA HIS A 83 -0.46 8.01 21.81
C HIS A 83 0.10 8.16 20.40
N ARG A 84 0.22 9.39 19.89
CA ARG A 84 0.86 9.63 18.58
C ARG A 84 2.32 9.20 18.57
N VAL A 85 3.06 9.50 19.63
CA VAL A 85 4.47 9.09 19.77
C VAL A 85 4.57 7.56 19.83
N GLU A 86 3.70 6.91 20.60
CA GLU A 86 3.67 5.45 20.73
C GLU A 86 3.33 4.76 19.40
N ILE A 87 2.31 5.26 18.69
CA ILE A 87 1.93 4.74 17.36
C ILE A 87 3.09 4.91 16.37
N ARG A 88 3.80 6.03 16.39
CA ARG A 88 4.97 6.23 15.54
C ARG A 88 6.07 5.22 15.85
N ALA A 89 6.38 5.01 17.12
CA ALA A 89 7.40 4.04 17.55
C ALA A 89 7.04 2.61 17.10
N LEU A 90 5.77 2.21 17.25
CA LEU A 90 5.28 0.91 16.77
C LEU A 90 5.36 0.79 15.25
N ASN A 91 4.98 1.83 14.49
CA ASN A 91 5.11 1.84 13.05
C ASN A 91 6.57 1.73 12.58
N GLU A 92 7.51 2.38 13.27
CA GLU A 92 8.93 2.23 12.99
C GLU A 92 9.42 0.79 13.18
N GLN A 93 8.99 0.16 14.27
CA GLN A 93 9.32 -1.24 14.52
C GLN A 93 8.72 -2.18 13.46
N LEU A 94 7.46 -1.97 13.09
CA LEU A 94 6.79 -2.74 12.05
C LEU A 94 7.52 -2.62 10.70
N ILE A 95 7.92 -1.40 10.32
CA ILE A 95 8.68 -1.17 9.08
C ILE A 95 10.01 -1.94 9.11
N LYS A 96 10.75 -1.88 10.22
CA LYS A 96 12.03 -2.60 10.38
C LYS A 96 11.84 -4.12 10.29
N VAL A 97 10.86 -4.66 10.99
CA VAL A 97 10.55 -6.10 10.96
C VAL A 97 10.13 -6.53 9.56
N GLN A 98 9.30 -5.74 8.89
CA GLN A 98 8.87 -6.03 7.53
C GLN A 98 10.04 -6.03 6.53
N GLU A 99 10.98 -5.08 6.63
CA GLU A 99 12.16 -5.06 5.77
C GLU A 99 13.11 -6.23 6.06
N ALA A 100 13.31 -6.57 7.32
CA ALA A 100 14.11 -7.73 7.69
C ALA A 100 13.51 -9.04 7.16
N GLU A 101 12.19 -9.20 7.24
CA GLU A 101 11.49 -10.37 6.72
C GLU A 101 11.53 -10.44 5.19
N ARG A 102 11.37 -9.31 4.49
CA ARG A 102 11.54 -9.24 3.04
C ARG A 102 12.94 -9.64 2.60
N MET A 103 13.97 -9.19 3.31
CA MET A 103 15.36 -9.56 3.05
C MET A 103 15.58 -11.06 3.27
N ARG A 104 15.06 -11.63 4.37
CA ARG A 104 15.15 -13.06 4.67
C ARG A 104 14.50 -13.91 3.58
N ILE A 105 13.26 -13.57 3.20
CA ILE A 105 12.52 -14.30 2.17
C ILE A 105 13.22 -14.19 0.80
N ALA A 106 13.71 -13.00 0.43
CA ALA A 106 14.45 -12.82 -0.81
C ALA A 106 15.71 -13.70 -0.86
N GLY A 107 16.46 -13.78 0.25
CA GLY A 107 17.62 -14.67 0.38
C GLY A 107 17.24 -16.14 0.23
N GLU A 108 16.21 -16.60 0.92
CA GLU A 108 15.73 -18.00 0.82
C GLU A 108 15.24 -18.36 -0.60
N LEU A 109 14.58 -17.44 -1.29
CA LEU A 109 14.19 -17.63 -2.68
C LEU A 109 15.39 -17.70 -3.61
N HIS A 110 16.36 -16.82 -3.42
CA HIS A 110 17.54 -16.76 -4.27
C HIS A 110 18.46 -17.97 -4.06
N ASP A 111 18.86 -18.24 -2.82
CA ASP A 111 19.85 -19.25 -2.49
C ASP A 111 19.27 -20.68 -2.44
N GLY A 112 18.00 -20.80 -2.11
CA GLY A 112 17.30 -22.09 -2.07
C GLY A 112 16.65 -22.44 -3.40
N VAL A 113 15.53 -21.78 -3.70
CA VAL A 113 14.63 -22.22 -4.78
C VAL A 113 15.21 -21.96 -6.18
N LEU A 114 15.80 -20.76 -6.43
CA LEU A 114 16.36 -20.43 -7.75
C LEU A 114 17.58 -21.29 -8.11
N GLN A 115 18.44 -21.62 -7.14
CA GLN A 115 19.57 -22.52 -7.37
C GLN A 115 19.09 -23.94 -7.69
N GLN A 116 18.04 -24.44 -7.02
CA GLN A 116 17.46 -25.74 -7.32
C GLN A 116 16.86 -25.79 -8.74
N ILE A 117 16.09 -24.76 -9.13
CA ILE A 117 15.53 -24.65 -10.49
C ILE A 117 16.65 -24.62 -11.52
N THR A 118 17.71 -23.83 -11.30
CA THR A 118 18.87 -23.77 -12.20
C THR A 118 19.55 -25.13 -12.35
N SER A 119 19.73 -25.85 -11.26
CA SER A 119 20.26 -27.23 -11.27
C SER A 119 19.39 -28.17 -12.08
N LEU A 120 18.06 -28.11 -11.91
CA LEU A 120 17.11 -28.94 -12.66
C LEU A 120 17.16 -28.63 -14.17
N VAL A 121 17.19 -27.34 -14.56
CA VAL A 121 17.31 -26.91 -15.96
C VAL A 121 18.59 -27.47 -16.60
N LEU A 122 19.73 -27.40 -15.87
CA LEU A 122 20.98 -27.95 -16.34
C LEU A 122 20.94 -29.48 -16.47
N ARG A 123 20.36 -30.18 -15.51
CA ARG A 123 20.20 -31.65 -15.55
C ARG A 123 19.29 -32.08 -16.69
N LEU A 124 18.16 -31.43 -16.91
CA LEU A 124 17.30 -31.67 -18.08
C LEU A 124 18.02 -31.43 -19.39
N GLY A 125 18.86 -30.38 -19.47
CA GLY A 125 19.70 -30.12 -20.64
C GLY A 125 20.74 -31.25 -20.92
N LYS A 126 21.26 -31.88 -19.87
CA LYS A 126 22.15 -33.07 -20.03
C LYS A 126 21.40 -34.27 -20.58
N VAL A 127 20.21 -34.57 -19.99
CA VAL A 127 19.36 -35.69 -20.43
C VAL A 127 18.89 -35.47 -21.88
N LYS A 128 18.45 -34.25 -22.23
CA LYS A 128 18.02 -33.89 -23.58
C LYS A 128 19.07 -34.16 -24.65
N ARG A 129 20.38 -34.04 -24.34
CA ARG A 129 21.47 -34.34 -25.26
C ARG A 129 21.71 -35.84 -25.49
N GLN A 130 21.24 -36.70 -24.57
CA GLN A 130 21.36 -38.14 -24.64
C GLN A 130 20.19 -38.81 -25.36
N VAL A 131 19.12 -38.08 -25.65
CA VAL A 131 17.92 -38.57 -26.29
C VAL A 131 17.98 -38.32 -27.81
N PRO A 132 17.51 -39.28 -28.65
CA PRO A 132 17.49 -39.15 -30.11
C PRO A 132 16.80 -37.86 -30.58
N PRO A 133 17.26 -37.20 -31.67
CA PRO A 133 16.78 -35.88 -32.11
C PRO A 133 15.28 -35.82 -32.33
N ASP A 134 14.68 -36.83 -32.91
CA ASP A 134 13.28 -36.87 -33.37
C ASP A 134 12.34 -37.58 -32.39
N SER A 135 12.79 -37.85 -31.16
CA SER A 135 11.95 -38.51 -30.16
C SER A 135 10.98 -37.60 -29.48
N GLU A 136 9.76 -38.07 -29.22
CA GLU A 136 8.77 -37.36 -28.38
C GLU A 136 9.32 -36.96 -27.00
N ALA A 137 10.16 -37.85 -26.44
CA ALA A 137 10.83 -37.58 -25.18
C ALA A 137 11.71 -36.30 -25.21
N LYS A 138 12.40 -36.03 -26.33
CA LYS A 138 13.24 -34.84 -26.49
C LYS A 138 12.42 -33.55 -26.55
N SER A 139 11.25 -33.62 -27.21
CA SER A 139 10.29 -32.51 -27.25
C SER A 139 9.73 -32.25 -25.86
N THR A 140 9.31 -33.26 -25.15
CA THR A 140 8.75 -33.18 -23.78
C THR A 140 9.77 -32.60 -22.81
N ILE A 141 11.03 -33.08 -22.81
CA ILE A 141 12.12 -32.54 -21.99
C ILE A 141 12.37 -31.07 -22.31
N GLY A 142 12.32 -30.70 -23.62
CA GLY A 142 12.45 -29.31 -24.04
C GLY A 142 11.34 -28.40 -23.50
N GLY A 143 10.10 -28.88 -23.50
CA GLY A 143 8.94 -28.20 -22.92
C GLY A 143 9.10 -27.96 -21.41
N LEU A 144 9.41 -29.03 -20.66
CA LEU A 144 9.64 -28.96 -19.20
C LEU A 144 10.78 -28.01 -18.85
N GLN A 145 11.86 -28.02 -19.62
CA GLN A 145 12.99 -27.11 -19.42
C GLN A 145 12.56 -25.65 -19.58
N GLN A 146 11.76 -25.35 -20.60
CA GLN A 146 11.23 -23.99 -20.81
C GLN A 146 10.27 -23.54 -19.71
N GLU A 147 9.42 -24.43 -19.22
CA GLU A 147 8.54 -24.15 -18.10
C GLU A 147 9.32 -23.81 -16.83
N LEU A 148 10.34 -24.60 -16.50
CA LEU A 148 11.20 -24.31 -15.35
C LEU A 148 11.93 -22.97 -15.49
N ILE A 149 12.39 -22.61 -16.69
CA ILE A 149 12.98 -21.29 -16.94
C ILE A 149 11.96 -20.17 -16.66
N LYS A 150 10.72 -20.31 -17.12
CA LYS A 150 9.65 -19.35 -16.85
C LYS A 150 9.37 -19.20 -15.35
N VAL A 151 9.26 -20.32 -14.63
CA VAL A 151 9.09 -20.31 -13.16
C VAL A 151 10.28 -19.63 -12.48
N GLY A 152 11.51 -19.91 -12.91
CA GLY A 152 12.70 -19.24 -12.39
C GLY A 152 12.70 -17.74 -12.63
N MET A 153 12.21 -17.25 -13.78
CA MET A 153 12.05 -15.82 -14.04
C MET A 153 11.05 -15.16 -13.09
N VAL A 154 9.91 -15.79 -12.86
CA VAL A 154 8.88 -15.29 -11.94
C VAL A 154 9.43 -15.21 -10.51
N LEU A 155 10.11 -16.25 -10.03
CA LEU A 155 10.69 -16.25 -8.69
C LEU A 155 11.80 -15.22 -8.53
N ARG A 156 12.61 -15.01 -9.55
CA ARG A 156 13.64 -13.95 -9.56
C ARG A 156 13.00 -12.57 -9.46
N HIS A 157 11.91 -12.34 -10.20
CA HIS A 157 11.15 -11.10 -10.12
C HIS A 157 10.61 -10.86 -8.71
N ILE A 158 9.97 -11.87 -8.09
CA ILE A 158 9.47 -11.79 -6.71
C ILE A 158 10.61 -11.49 -5.72
N SER A 159 11.76 -12.17 -5.85
CA SER A 159 12.93 -11.93 -5.00
C SER A 159 13.44 -10.49 -5.12
N HIS A 160 13.53 -9.96 -6.34
CA HIS A 160 13.92 -8.56 -6.58
C HIS A 160 12.89 -7.54 -6.05
N GLU A 161 11.60 -7.82 -6.15
CA GLU A 161 10.57 -6.97 -5.52
C GLU A 161 10.72 -6.96 -4.00
N MET A 162 11.08 -8.10 -3.39
CA MET A 162 11.28 -8.20 -1.95
C MET A 162 12.57 -7.54 -1.48
N HIS A 163 13.69 -7.78 -2.14
CA HIS A 163 14.98 -7.17 -1.79
C HIS A 163 15.81 -6.87 -3.05
N PRO A 164 15.98 -5.60 -3.42
CA PRO A 164 16.70 -5.23 -4.62
C PRO A 164 18.22 -5.35 -4.39
N ALA A 165 18.81 -6.49 -4.75
CA ALA A 165 20.26 -6.68 -4.70
C ALA A 165 20.99 -5.59 -5.49
N LEU A 166 20.46 -5.20 -6.64
CA LEU A 166 20.99 -4.14 -7.48
C LEU A 166 21.10 -2.78 -6.76
N LEU A 167 20.23 -2.52 -5.76
CA LEU A 167 20.33 -1.32 -4.94
C LEU A 167 21.61 -1.26 -4.11
N GLN A 168 22.07 -2.42 -3.64
CA GLN A 168 23.31 -2.54 -2.87
C GLN A 168 24.54 -2.55 -3.77
N GLU A 169 24.44 -3.16 -4.96
CA GLU A 169 25.56 -3.35 -5.89
C GLU A 169 25.82 -2.12 -6.77
N ALA A 170 24.76 -1.47 -7.27
CA ALA A 170 24.84 -0.41 -8.28
C ALA A 170 24.14 0.89 -7.88
N GLY A 171 23.66 1.00 -6.64
CA GLY A 171 23.04 2.21 -6.12
C GLY A 171 21.60 2.46 -6.59
N LEU A 172 21.01 3.53 -6.05
CA LEU A 172 19.61 3.87 -6.28
C LEU A 172 19.25 4.21 -7.74
N PRO A 173 20.07 4.99 -8.49
CA PRO A 173 19.75 5.32 -9.88
C PRO A 173 19.59 4.10 -10.78
N ALA A 174 20.56 3.17 -10.71
CA ALA A 174 20.56 1.95 -11.50
C ALA A 174 19.40 1.03 -11.11
N ALA A 175 19.16 0.85 -9.82
CA ALA A 175 18.07 0.02 -9.30
C ALA A 175 16.68 0.56 -9.71
N LEU A 176 16.47 1.87 -9.66
CA LEU A 176 15.23 2.51 -10.11
C LEU A 176 15.00 2.36 -11.60
N SER A 177 16.03 2.59 -12.42
CA SER A 177 15.94 2.45 -13.88
C SER A 177 15.55 1.01 -14.26
N ALA A 178 16.25 0.02 -13.71
CA ALA A 178 15.95 -1.39 -13.95
C ALA A 178 14.55 -1.78 -13.51
N TYR A 179 14.12 -1.31 -12.33
CA TYR A 179 12.76 -1.57 -11.82
C TYR A 179 11.68 -0.97 -12.72
N CYS A 180 11.84 0.26 -13.19
CA CYS A 180 10.91 0.93 -14.09
C CYS A 180 10.76 0.19 -15.44
N GLU A 181 11.90 -0.28 -16.01
CA GLU A 181 11.89 -1.07 -17.24
C GLU A 181 11.16 -2.41 -17.06
N GLU A 182 11.48 -3.12 -15.98
CA GLU A 182 10.84 -4.40 -15.66
C GLU A 182 9.36 -4.21 -15.40
N PHE A 183 8.97 -3.19 -14.63
CA PHE A 183 7.58 -2.86 -14.32
C PHE A 183 6.78 -2.61 -15.58
N THR A 184 7.33 -1.87 -16.54
CA THR A 184 6.71 -1.65 -17.86
C THR A 184 6.47 -2.97 -18.59
N LYS A 185 7.46 -3.86 -18.62
CA LYS A 185 7.35 -5.17 -19.31
C LYS A 185 6.30 -6.09 -18.68
N VAL A 186 6.21 -6.09 -17.34
CA VAL A 186 5.35 -7.02 -16.59
C VAL A 186 3.91 -6.50 -16.48
N ARG A 187 3.73 -5.19 -16.24
CA ARG A 187 2.42 -4.59 -15.99
C ARG A 187 1.79 -3.92 -17.21
N GLY A 188 2.56 -3.70 -18.29
CA GLY A 188 2.08 -3.03 -19.49
C GLY A 188 1.83 -1.54 -19.32
N LEU A 189 2.17 -0.95 -18.16
CA LEU A 189 2.09 0.48 -17.88
C LEU A 189 3.40 1.15 -18.29
N LEU A 190 3.34 2.16 -19.17
CA LEU A 190 4.53 2.84 -19.64
C LEU A 190 5.16 3.66 -18.49
N VAL A 191 6.34 3.27 -18.04
CA VAL A 191 7.10 4.00 -17.03
C VAL A 191 8.35 4.60 -17.65
N SER A 192 8.47 5.93 -17.57
CA SER A 192 9.70 6.64 -17.93
C SER A 192 10.50 6.99 -16.68
N SER A 193 11.81 6.73 -16.68
CA SER A 193 12.69 7.10 -15.57
C SER A 193 13.73 8.11 -15.99
N VAL A 194 13.91 9.14 -15.17
CA VAL A 194 15.00 10.12 -15.28
C VAL A 194 15.75 10.12 -13.95
N THR A 195 16.96 9.63 -13.94
CA THR A 195 17.76 9.45 -12.73
C THR A 195 19.06 10.24 -12.80
N ASP A 196 19.37 10.97 -11.72
CA ASP A 196 20.61 11.70 -11.53
C ASP A 196 21.67 10.75 -10.94
N GLN A 197 22.73 10.49 -11.67
CA GLN A 197 23.80 9.60 -11.26
C GLN A 197 24.59 10.11 -10.03
N SER A 198 24.54 11.41 -9.74
CA SER A 198 25.18 11.98 -8.52
C SER A 198 24.57 11.48 -7.20
N VAL A 199 23.51 10.66 -7.28
CA VAL A 199 22.81 10.04 -6.13
C VAL A 199 23.36 8.65 -5.78
N GLU A 200 24.32 8.10 -6.53
CA GLU A 200 24.87 6.74 -6.29
C GLU A 200 25.40 6.55 -4.86
N GLU A 201 26.01 7.57 -4.29
CA GLU A 201 26.61 7.53 -2.95
C GLU A 201 25.60 7.80 -1.81
N LEU A 202 24.30 7.69 -2.05
CA LEU A 202 23.30 7.89 -1.01
C LEU A 202 23.38 6.77 0.05
N SER A 203 23.22 7.14 1.33
CA SER A 203 23.25 6.16 2.42
C SER A 203 22.25 5.01 2.17
N PRO A 204 22.58 3.74 2.51
CA PRO A 204 21.75 2.58 2.22
C PRO A 204 20.31 2.70 2.72
N GLY A 205 20.12 3.29 3.91
CA GLY A 205 18.78 3.50 4.49
C GLY A 205 17.94 4.50 3.68
N ALA A 206 18.56 5.59 3.19
CA ALA A 206 17.88 6.58 2.36
C ALA A 206 17.59 6.02 0.95
N ALA A 207 18.52 5.30 0.37
CA ALA A 207 18.35 4.63 -0.91
C ALA A 207 17.19 3.61 -0.87
N LEU A 208 17.15 2.76 0.15
CA LEU A 208 16.06 1.80 0.35
C LEU A 208 14.71 2.50 0.57
N CYS A 209 14.67 3.57 1.36
CA CYS A 209 13.45 4.35 1.57
C CYS A 209 12.87 4.87 0.26
N LEU A 210 13.69 5.58 -0.55
CA LEU A 210 13.23 6.12 -1.83
C LEU A 210 12.84 5.03 -2.83
N TYR A 211 13.59 3.91 -2.86
CA TYR A 211 13.24 2.76 -3.68
C TYR A 211 11.86 2.17 -3.30
N ARG A 212 11.57 2.00 -2.00
CA ARG A 212 10.26 1.52 -1.52
C ARG A 212 9.12 2.47 -1.86
N ILE A 213 9.38 3.77 -1.83
CA ILE A 213 8.39 4.78 -2.23
C ILE A 213 8.07 4.66 -3.72
N ALA A 214 9.09 4.47 -4.57
CA ALA A 214 8.88 4.23 -5.99
C ALA A 214 8.06 2.97 -6.25
N GLN A 215 8.39 1.85 -5.57
CA GLN A 215 7.63 0.60 -5.67
C GLN A 215 6.15 0.77 -5.29
N GLU A 216 5.88 1.41 -4.16
CA GLU A 216 4.52 1.63 -3.67
C GLU A 216 3.73 2.59 -4.58
N ALA A 217 4.37 3.68 -5.02
CA ALA A 217 3.74 4.66 -5.91
C ALA A 217 3.41 4.05 -7.28
N LEU A 218 4.33 3.28 -7.89
CA LEU A 218 4.10 2.57 -9.14
C LEU A 218 3.03 1.47 -8.99
N GLY A 219 3.06 0.74 -7.87
CA GLY A 219 2.03 -0.25 -7.53
C GLY A 219 0.65 0.38 -7.41
N ASN A 220 0.55 1.55 -6.79
CA ASN A 220 -0.69 2.30 -6.64
C ASN A 220 -1.18 2.84 -8.00
N ALA A 221 -0.28 3.37 -8.84
CA ALA A 221 -0.61 3.80 -10.19
C ALA A 221 -1.19 2.63 -11.00
N ALA A 222 -0.56 1.46 -11.00
CA ALA A 222 -1.05 0.30 -11.74
C ALA A 222 -2.39 -0.25 -11.24
N LYS A 223 -2.68 -0.12 -9.94
CA LYS A 223 -3.92 -0.68 -9.35
C LYS A 223 -5.11 0.25 -9.40
N TYR A 224 -4.88 1.56 -9.29
CA TYR A 224 -5.94 2.51 -8.95
C TYR A 224 -6.05 3.71 -9.89
N SER A 225 -5.01 4.01 -10.70
CA SER A 225 -4.98 5.27 -11.42
C SER A 225 -5.59 5.22 -12.84
N GLU A 226 -5.71 4.03 -13.43
CA GLU A 226 -6.04 3.87 -14.86
C GLU A 226 -5.09 4.67 -15.77
N ALA A 227 -3.88 4.95 -15.28
CA ALA A 227 -2.87 5.72 -16.01
C ALA A 227 -2.35 4.97 -17.22
N LYS A 228 -1.97 5.71 -18.25
CA LYS A 228 -1.25 5.19 -19.43
C LYS A 228 0.25 5.38 -19.30
N LYS A 229 0.65 6.39 -18.56
CA LYS A 229 2.05 6.77 -18.38
C LYS A 229 2.33 7.17 -16.94
N VAL A 230 3.50 6.75 -16.44
CA VAL A 230 4.06 7.20 -15.16
C VAL A 230 5.47 7.73 -15.40
N GLU A 231 5.80 8.85 -14.80
CA GLU A 231 7.16 9.41 -14.79
C GLU A 231 7.78 9.25 -13.40
N VAL A 232 8.95 8.64 -13.34
CA VAL A 232 9.79 8.52 -12.14
C VAL A 232 11.00 9.42 -12.33
N ARG A 233 11.19 10.41 -11.46
CA ARG A 233 12.29 11.35 -11.51
C ARG A 233 13.08 11.33 -10.21
N LEU A 234 14.37 11.08 -10.30
CA LEU A 234 15.31 11.16 -9.18
C LEU A 234 16.29 12.29 -9.45
N THR A 235 16.38 13.26 -8.54
CA THR A 235 17.27 14.43 -8.70
C THR A 235 17.98 14.73 -7.38
N ARG A 236 19.15 15.36 -7.47
CA ARG A 236 19.88 15.88 -6.32
C ARG A 236 20.03 17.39 -6.46
N SER A 237 19.70 18.14 -5.43
CA SER A 237 19.86 19.59 -5.37
C SER A 237 20.06 20.04 -3.94
N ASN A 238 20.97 20.98 -3.72
CA ASN A 238 21.16 21.67 -2.43
C ASN A 238 21.29 20.72 -1.22
N GLY A 239 22.03 19.61 -1.36
CA GLY A 239 22.21 18.64 -0.27
C GLY A 239 20.98 17.78 0.03
N THR A 240 20.00 17.76 -0.87
CA THR A 240 18.76 16.98 -0.77
C THR A 240 18.59 16.12 -2.00
N VAL A 241 18.13 14.90 -1.81
CA VAL A 241 17.71 13.99 -2.88
C VAL A 241 16.20 13.98 -2.93
N CYS A 242 15.65 14.19 -4.11
CA CYS A 242 14.23 14.23 -4.40
C CYS A 242 13.85 13.10 -5.35
N LEU A 243 12.91 12.26 -4.92
CA LEU A 243 12.18 11.31 -5.77
C LEU A 243 10.79 11.88 -6.05
N SER A 244 10.39 11.91 -7.31
CA SER A 244 9.03 12.24 -7.74
C SER A 244 8.49 11.12 -8.62
N VAL A 245 7.28 10.63 -8.31
CA VAL A 245 6.53 9.66 -9.13
C VAL A 245 5.21 10.30 -9.48
N SER A 246 4.95 10.49 -10.78
CA SER A 246 3.74 11.17 -11.28
C SER A 246 3.05 10.32 -12.34
N ASP A 247 1.76 10.06 -12.16
CA ASP A 247 0.91 9.39 -13.14
C ASP A 247 -0.07 10.36 -13.82
N ASP A 248 -0.52 10.00 -15.02
CA ASP A 248 -1.51 10.73 -15.82
C ASP A 248 -2.94 10.18 -15.66
N GLY A 249 -3.21 9.48 -14.56
CA GLY A 249 -4.45 8.75 -14.34
C GLY A 249 -5.62 9.60 -13.85
N ILE A 250 -6.65 8.91 -13.36
CA ILE A 250 -7.90 9.55 -12.89
C ILE A 250 -7.73 10.39 -11.63
N GLY A 251 -6.63 10.21 -10.87
CA GLY A 251 -6.45 10.85 -9.59
C GLY A 251 -7.52 10.46 -8.56
N CYS A 252 -7.51 11.10 -7.39
CA CYS A 252 -8.52 10.90 -6.35
C CYS A 252 -8.98 12.23 -5.77
N ALA A 253 -10.21 12.24 -5.22
CA ALA A 253 -10.75 13.36 -4.48
C ALA A 253 -10.16 13.43 -3.06
N PRO A 254 -10.02 14.63 -2.44
CA PRO A 254 -9.41 14.80 -1.12
C PRO A 254 -10.06 13.97 0.00
N ASP A 255 -11.35 13.77 -0.05
CA ASP A 255 -12.16 12.99 0.91
C ASP A 255 -11.98 11.47 0.76
N GLN A 256 -11.48 11.01 -0.37
CA GLN A 256 -11.12 9.60 -0.59
C GLN A 256 -9.71 9.29 -0.07
N LEU A 257 -8.86 10.29 0.13
CA LEU A 257 -7.51 10.13 0.70
C LEU A 257 -7.53 9.54 2.12
N GLY A 258 -8.58 9.80 2.92
CA GLY A 258 -8.78 9.20 4.25
C GLY A 258 -9.29 7.75 4.22
N LYS A 259 -9.98 7.32 3.15
CA LYS A 259 -10.59 5.99 3.00
C LYS A 259 -9.83 5.08 2.04
N SER A 260 -9.19 5.62 1.01
CA SER A 260 -8.52 4.89 -0.06
C SER A 260 -7.01 5.17 -0.15
N GLY A 261 -6.53 6.24 0.47
CA GLY A 261 -5.10 6.56 0.59
C GLY A 261 -4.37 5.65 1.57
N GLY A 262 -4.97 4.53 1.85
CA GLY A 262 -4.54 3.34 2.52
C GLY A 262 -3.23 3.43 3.32
N LEU A 263 -2.93 2.38 4.01
CA LEU A 263 -1.67 2.18 4.75
C LEU A 263 -0.41 2.51 3.91
N GLY A 264 -0.48 2.36 2.57
CA GLY A 264 0.64 2.65 1.68
C GLY A 264 1.13 4.10 1.72
N VAL A 265 0.22 5.08 1.63
CA VAL A 265 0.59 6.51 1.68
C VAL A 265 1.09 6.90 3.07
N ILE A 266 0.47 6.37 4.12
CA ILE A 266 0.92 6.57 5.51
C ILE A 266 2.34 6.00 5.69
N ASN A 267 2.57 4.77 5.23
CA ASN A 267 3.87 4.12 5.33
C ASN A 267 4.96 4.86 4.55
N MET A 268 4.65 5.35 3.33
CA MET A 268 5.58 6.18 2.56
C MET A 268 5.98 7.45 3.33
N ARG A 269 4.99 8.15 3.91
CA ARG A 269 5.23 9.35 4.71
C ARG A 269 6.11 9.05 5.93
N GLU A 270 5.76 8.03 6.71
CA GLU A 270 6.51 7.66 7.93
C GLU A 270 7.96 7.30 7.61
N ARG A 271 8.22 6.54 6.53
CA ARG A 271 9.59 6.20 6.08
C ARG A 271 10.43 7.46 5.80
N VAL A 272 9.84 8.46 5.14
CA VAL A 272 10.54 9.72 4.82
C VAL A 272 10.81 10.54 6.09
N LEU A 273 9.83 10.61 6.99
CA LEU A 273 9.96 11.35 8.25
C LEU A 273 11.05 10.77 9.16
N GLN A 274 11.25 9.43 9.18
CA GLN A 274 12.34 8.78 9.91
C GLN A 274 13.73 9.28 9.47
N LEU A 275 13.85 9.66 8.20
CA LEU A 275 15.09 10.23 7.64
C LEU A 275 15.17 11.77 7.77
N ARG A 276 14.24 12.38 8.50
CA ARG A 276 14.07 13.84 8.62
C ARG A 276 13.84 14.50 7.26
N GLY A 277 13.19 13.77 6.34
CA GLY A 277 12.81 14.22 5.02
C GLY A 277 11.42 14.85 5.00
N THR A 278 11.00 15.29 3.81
CA THR A 278 9.65 15.82 3.54
C THR A 278 8.92 14.95 2.54
N PHE A 279 7.63 14.72 2.77
CA PHE A 279 6.77 13.91 1.93
C PHE A 279 5.55 14.72 1.49
N GLU A 280 5.31 14.74 0.19
CA GLU A 280 4.16 15.40 -0.41
C GLU A 280 3.37 14.41 -1.28
N PHE A 281 2.06 14.41 -1.12
CA PHE A 281 1.11 13.65 -1.94
C PHE A 281 0.11 14.63 -2.54
N LYS A 282 0.10 14.74 -3.86
CA LYS A 282 -0.83 15.59 -4.62
C LYS A 282 -1.63 14.72 -5.56
N SER A 283 -2.95 14.72 -5.41
CA SER A 283 -3.86 14.07 -6.35
C SER A 283 -5.03 14.97 -6.64
N LYS A 284 -5.43 15.01 -7.89
CA LYS A 284 -6.60 15.77 -8.33
C LYS A 284 -7.36 14.93 -9.33
N GLN A 285 -8.67 14.81 -9.12
CA GLN A 285 -9.54 14.09 -10.02
C GLN A 285 -9.39 14.57 -11.48
N GLY A 286 -9.17 13.63 -12.40
CA GLY A 286 -8.91 13.86 -13.81
C GLY A 286 -7.53 14.45 -14.15
N ARG A 287 -6.60 14.53 -13.17
CA ARG A 287 -5.25 15.10 -13.40
C ARG A 287 -4.12 14.21 -12.88
N GLY A 288 -4.43 12.95 -12.49
CA GLY A 288 -3.47 12.01 -11.96
C GLY A 288 -3.01 12.29 -10.54
N THR A 289 -1.93 11.62 -10.14
CA THR A 289 -1.34 11.71 -8.81
C THR A 289 0.16 11.95 -8.90
N THR A 290 0.69 12.74 -7.98
CA THR A 290 2.13 12.95 -7.80
C THR A 290 2.50 12.66 -6.36
N VAL A 291 3.45 11.75 -6.18
CA VAL A 291 4.12 11.45 -4.91
C VAL A 291 5.50 12.06 -4.98
N LYS A 292 5.86 12.91 -4.00
CA LYS A 292 7.18 13.51 -3.88
C LYS A 292 7.78 13.22 -2.52
N ALA A 293 9.01 12.71 -2.51
CA ALA A 293 9.77 12.44 -1.30
C ALA A 293 11.13 13.10 -1.39
N GLU A 294 11.50 13.87 -0.38
CA GLU A 294 12.80 14.51 -0.28
C GLU A 294 13.52 14.05 0.99
N VAL A 295 14.76 13.63 0.86
CA VAL A 295 15.59 13.21 1.98
C VAL A 295 16.92 13.95 1.95
N PRO A 296 17.52 14.27 3.12
CA PRO A 296 18.86 14.84 3.17
C PRO A 296 19.86 13.90 2.52
N PHE A 297 20.71 14.44 1.63
CA PHE A 297 21.82 13.68 1.08
C PHE A 297 22.86 13.43 2.18
N ARG A 298 23.05 12.16 2.50
CA ARG A 298 24.12 11.69 3.36
C ARG A 298 24.89 10.64 2.59
N PRO A 299 26.19 10.86 2.32
CA PRO A 299 26.99 9.88 1.64
C PRO A 299 27.04 8.57 2.43
N ALA A 300 27.19 7.47 1.73
CA ALA A 300 27.51 6.19 2.35
C ALA A 300 28.89 6.35 3.05
N SER A 301 28.96 6.02 4.33
CA SER A 301 30.19 6.04 5.11
C SER A 301 30.99 4.77 4.90
#